data_2b89668be30bf4bd981978eb277a7415
#
_entry.id   2b89668be30bf4bd981978eb277a7415
#
_cell.length_a   1.000
_cell.length_b   1.000
_cell.length_c   1.000
_cell.angle_alpha   90.00
_cell.angle_beta   90.00
_cell.angle_gamma   90.00
#
_symmetry.space_group_name_H-M   'P 1'
#
loop_
_entity.id
_entity.type
_entity.pdbx_description
1 polymer ?
#
loop_
_entity_poly.entity_id
_entity_poly.type
_entity_poly.pdbx_seq_one_letter_code
_entity_poly.pdbx_strand_id
1 'polypeptide(L)'
;MKLFHTSDWHLGRMLYGRSLLEDQRWFLRQVFLPAVERERPCCVLIAGDVYDRQIAPVEAIALFDETLSQLLKLGTKVCVIAGNHDGPGRMALLKNALRHSGVYFATQLSDAFSPVLLEEKGQALQIFPLPYFDAALGREFLGDESLRGEGACMELLLERLVPLFQPGAGHLLVSHCFAAGAQTSDSESATFVGGSGQVPPALFAPFDYVALGHLHGPQKAGERGQYSGSPLKYSVDEEHQKKGYFQLEWDGREMARQFVPCAPLRDVRRVKGTFAHLLEAGEQSPVEDYVEIELTDSAPVLLAAERLRPFYPNLLSVLNPWMGESLTGERAAQLKGQDEATVFAAFLREVCGTEPDPQDQALFQEVLESLGESQET
;
A
#
# COMPACT_ATOMS: atom_id res chain seq x y z
N MET A 1 -17.68 23.96 -0.24
CA MET A 1 -17.83 22.63 0.41
C MET A 1 -16.47 22.05 0.67
N LYS A 2 -16.24 21.48 1.86
CA LYS A 2 -14.97 20.84 2.21
C LYS A 2 -15.15 19.31 2.17
N LEU A 3 -14.19 18.59 1.55
CA LEU A 3 -14.15 17.13 1.53
C LEU A 3 -12.76 16.64 1.92
N PHE A 4 -12.66 15.39 2.41
CA PHE A 4 -11.40 14.70 2.58
C PHE A 4 -11.31 13.55 1.58
N HIS A 5 -10.12 13.36 0.98
CA HIS A 5 -9.82 12.26 0.08
C HIS A 5 -8.68 11.43 0.66
N THR A 6 -8.94 10.17 0.89
CA THR A 6 -8.02 9.15 1.37
C THR A 6 -8.24 7.85 0.61
N SER A 7 -7.28 6.91 0.63
CA SER A 7 -7.36 5.60 -0.02
C SER A 7 -6.41 4.61 0.62
N ASP A 8 -6.44 3.38 0.17
CA ASP A 8 -5.42 2.37 0.43
C ASP A 8 -5.13 2.19 1.94
N TRP A 9 -6.19 2.05 2.73
CA TRP A 9 -6.07 1.85 4.18
C TRP A 9 -5.52 0.47 4.53
N HIS A 10 -5.79 -0.54 3.69
CA HIS A 10 -5.34 -1.91 3.86
C HIS A 10 -5.46 -2.41 5.29
N LEU A 11 -6.61 -2.19 5.93
CA LEU A 11 -6.84 -2.58 7.32
C LEU A 11 -6.56 -4.07 7.52
N GLY A 12 -5.69 -4.38 8.47
CA GLY A 12 -5.21 -5.74 8.72
C GLY A 12 -3.92 -6.11 7.96
N ARG A 13 -3.25 -5.14 7.32
CA ARG A 13 -1.97 -5.34 6.62
C ARG A 13 -0.92 -5.92 7.54
N MET A 14 -0.13 -6.84 6.99
CA MET A 14 1.06 -7.39 7.63
C MET A 14 2.30 -6.84 6.93
N LEU A 15 3.29 -6.38 7.73
CA LEU A 15 4.60 -5.94 7.26
C LEU A 15 5.66 -6.89 7.82
N TYR A 16 6.31 -7.68 6.97
CA TYR A 16 7.31 -8.70 7.38
C TYR A 16 6.80 -9.61 8.52
N GLY A 17 5.55 -10.04 8.44
CA GLY A 17 4.91 -10.88 9.46
C GLY A 17 4.43 -10.15 10.73
N ARG A 18 4.52 -8.82 10.78
CA ARG A 18 4.04 -7.98 11.88
C ARG A 18 2.74 -7.30 11.50
N SER A 19 1.75 -7.33 12.39
CA SER A 19 0.47 -6.66 12.15
C SER A 19 0.61 -5.15 12.31
N LEU A 20 0.15 -4.39 11.30
CA LEU A 20 0.07 -2.92 11.36
C LEU A 20 -1.25 -2.40 11.95
N LEU A 21 -2.12 -3.29 12.45
CA LEU A 21 -3.46 -2.90 12.88
C LEU A 21 -3.47 -1.90 14.04
N GLU A 22 -2.45 -1.93 14.91
CA GLU A 22 -2.29 -0.96 15.99
C GLU A 22 -1.96 0.43 15.43
N ASP A 23 -1.02 0.50 14.47
CA ASP A 23 -0.63 1.74 13.79
C ASP A 23 -1.79 2.32 12.98
N GLN A 24 -2.56 1.45 12.29
CA GLN A 24 -3.77 1.84 11.57
C GLN A 24 -4.86 2.39 12.51
N ARG A 25 -5.06 1.74 13.65
CA ARG A 25 -5.99 2.22 14.70
C ARG A 25 -5.55 3.56 15.26
N TRP A 26 -4.24 3.73 15.52
CA TRP A 26 -3.68 4.99 15.99
C TRP A 26 -3.89 6.10 14.97
N PHE A 27 -3.58 5.86 13.69
CA PHE A 27 -3.82 6.82 12.62
C PHE A 27 -5.29 7.26 12.58
N LEU A 28 -6.22 6.32 12.56
CA LEU A 28 -7.65 6.64 12.48
C LEU A 28 -8.13 7.41 13.71
N ARG A 29 -7.76 6.98 14.92
CA ARG A 29 -8.27 7.57 16.17
C ARG A 29 -7.55 8.84 16.60
N GLN A 30 -6.24 8.95 16.36
CA GLN A 30 -5.43 10.05 16.87
C GLN A 30 -5.12 11.13 15.82
N VAL A 31 -5.23 10.80 14.52
CA VAL A 31 -4.89 11.72 13.45
C VAL A 31 -6.13 12.05 12.60
N PHE A 32 -6.74 11.04 11.99
CA PHE A 32 -7.76 11.25 10.97
C PHE A 32 -9.10 11.73 11.56
N LEU A 33 -9.68 11.02 12.53
CA LEU A 33 -10.94 11.41 13.16
C LEU A 33 -10.86 12.77 13.86
N PRO A 34 -9.80 13.12 14.63
CA PRO A 34 -9.64 14.47 15.17
C PRO A 34 -9.55 15.56 14.11
N ALA A 35 -8.94 15.26 12.95
CA ALA A 35 -8.91 16.19 11.82
C ALA A 35 -10.31 16.39 11.21
N VAL A 36 -11.09 15.32 11.05
CA VAL A 36 -12.50 15.41 10.60
C VAL A 36 -13.34 16.21 11.60
N GLU A 37 -13.17 16.00 12.90
CA GLU A 37 -13.89 16.75 13.93
C GLU A 37 -13.57 18.25 13.89
N ARG A 38 -12.30 18.61 13.67
CA ARG A 38 -11.85 20.00 13.59
C ARG A 38 -12.32 20.67 12.31
N GLU A 39 -12.12 20.02 11.16
CA GLU A 39 -12.32 20.60 9.84
C GLU A 39 -13.76 20.49 9.32
N ARG A 40 -14.55 19.56 9.89
CA ARG A 40 -15.97 19.32 9.53
C ARG A 40 -16.22 19.18 8.03
N PRO A 41 -15.51 18.24 7.34
CA PRO A 41 -15.81 18.02 5.93
C PRO A 41 -17.23 17.48 5.76
N CYS A 42 -17.91 17.91 4.70
CA CYS A 42 -19.27 17.42 4.39
C CYS A 42 -19.23 15.94 3.90
N CYS A 43 -18.09 15.50 3.35
CA CYS A 43 -17.91 14.12 2.91
C CYS A 43 -16.44 13.68 3.03
N VAL A 44 -16.23 12.41 3.38
CA VAL A 44 -14.96 11.69 3.25
C VAL A 44 -15.06 10.74 2.05
N LEU A 45 -14.10 10.84 1.14
CA LEU A 45 -13.93 9.96 -0.01
C LEU A 45 -12.87 8.92 0.33
N ILE A 46 -13.22 7.64 0.27
CA ILE A 46 -12.29 6.51 0.45
C ILE A 46 -12.17 5.79 -0.90
N ALA A 47 -11.08 6.05 -1.61
CA ALA A 47 -10.91 5.60 -2.98
C ALA A 47 -10.34 4.18 -3.09
N GLY A 48 -10.97 3.21 -2.41
CA GLY A 48 -10.68 1.78 -2.50
C GLY A 48 -9.61 1.28 -1.53
N ASP A 49 -9.42 -0.02 -1.55
CA ASP A 49 -8.50 -0.80 -0.71
C ASP A 49 -8.63 -0.48 0.78
N VAL A 50 -9.89 -0.60 1.27
CA VAL A 50 -10.21 -0.46 2.68
C VAL A 50 -9.56 -1.57 3.48
N TYR A 51 -9.61 -2.79 2.98
CA TYR A 51 -9.04 -3.98 3.62
C TYR A 51 -7.84 -4.52 2.84
N ASP A 52 -6.90 -5.14 3.55
CA ASP A 52 -5.72 -5.77 2.92
C ASP A 52 -6.06 -7.02 2.09
N ARG A 53 -7.20 -7.65 2.38
CA ARG A 53 -7.63 -8.90 1.73
C ARG A 53 -9.14 -8.98 1.63
N GLN A 54 -9.63 -9.70 0.61
CA GLN A 54 -11.06 -9.97 0.43
C GLN A 54 -11.73 -10.60 1.65
N ILE A 55 -11.00 -11.41 2.42
CA ILE A 55 -11.40 -11.94 3.71
C ILE A 55 -10.60 -11.23 4.80
N ALA A 56 -11.10 -10.07 5.22
CA ALA A 56 -10.45 -9.26 6.24
C ALA A 56 -10.53 -9.91 7.63
N PRO A 57 -9.52 -9.69 8.49
CA PRO A 57 -9.61 -10.05 9.91
C PRO A 57 -10.78 -9.33 10.60
N VAL A 58 -11.39 -10.00 11.58
CA VAL A 58 -12.56 -9.45 12.32
C VAL A 58 -12.21 -8.10 12.98
N GLU A 59 -11.00 -7.98 13.48
CA GLU A 59 -10.50 -6.76 14.14
C GLU A 59 -10.36 -5.58 13.14
N ALA A 60 -10.03 -5.86 11.88
CA ALA A 60 -10.00 -4.86 10.82
C ALA A 60 -11.41 -4.39 10.44
N ILE A 61 -12.36 -5.34 10.37
CA ILE A 61 -13.77 -5.03 10.12
C ILE A 61 -14.33 -4.16 11.26
N ALA A 62 -14.05 -4.54 12.51
CA ALA A 62 -14.50 -3.78 13.67
C ALA A 62 -13.91 -2.36 13.72
N LEU A 63 -12.63 -2.19 13.33
CA LEU A 63 -12.00 -0.88 13.26
C LEU A 63 -12.63 0.01 12.18
N PHE A 64 -12.98 -0.55 11.02
CA PHE A 64 -13.67 0.18 9.98
C PHE A 64 -15.08 0.58 10.38
N ASP A 65 -15.85 -0.34 10.97
CA ASP A 65 -17.21 -0.08 11.49
C ASP A 65 -17.22 1.04 12.55
N GLU A 66 -16.29 0.97 13.50
CA GLU A 66 -16.09 2.03 14.49
C GLU A 66 -15.80 3.38 13.83
N THR A 67 -14.89 3.39 12.83
CA THR A 67 -14.52 4.62 12.12
C THR A 67 -15.71 5.22 11.38
N LEU A 68 -16.48 4.40 10.63
CA LEU A 68 -17.71 4.86 9.98
C LEU A 68 -18.72 5.42 10.98
N SER A 69 -18.90 4.73 12.11
CA SER A 69 -19.81 5.16 13.16
C SER A 69 -19.41 6.53 13.74
N GLN A 70 -18.12 6.80 13.93
CA GLN A 70 -17.63 8.11 14.40
C GLN A 70 -17.81 9.19 13.31
N LEU A 71 -17.51 8.91 12.04
CA LEU A 71 -17.72 9.86 10.95
C LEU A 71 -19.19 10.28 10.86
N LEU A 72 -20.11 9.32 10.95
CA LEU A 72 -21.56 9.61 10.96
C LEU A 72 -22.00 10.44 12.17
N LYS A 73 -21.48 10.16 13.38
CA LYS A 73 -21.75 10.97 14.58
C LYS A 73 -21.27 12.42 14.42
N LEU A 74 -20.19 12.63 13.67
CA LEU A 74 -19.69 13.97 13.34
C LEU A 74 -20.52 14.67 12.25
N GLY A 75 -21.52 14.00 11.67
CA GLY A 75 -22.36 14.52 10.59
C GLY A 75 -21.69 14.47 9.22
N THR A 76 -20.58 13.77 9.08
CA THR A 76 -19.81 13.65 7.83
C THR A 76 -20.33 12.47 7.02
N LYS A 77 -20.70 12.71 5.77
CA LYS A 77 -21.04 11.64 4.80
C LYS A 77 -19.78 10.89 4.40
N VAL A 78 -19.94 9.65 3.94
CA VAL A 78 -18.80 8.80 3.50
C VAL A 78 -19.13 8.19 2.16
N CYS A 79 -18.25 8.37 1.18
CA CYS A 79 -18.31 7.71 -0.11
C CYS A 79 -17.12 6.73 -0.19
N VAL A 80 -17.42 5.44 -0.30
CA VAL A 80 -16.42 4.36 -0.32
C VAL A 80 -16.58 3.56 -1.58
N ILE A 81 -15.51 3.34 -2.32
CA ILE A 81 -15.50 2.39 -3.43
C ILE A 81 -14.70 1.15 -3.06
N ALA A 82 -14.99 0.02 -3.68
CA ALA A 82 -14.16 -1.17 -3.56
C ALA A 82 -12.90 -1.03 -4.42
N GLY A 83 -11.72 -1.35 -3.85
CA GLY A 83 -10.47 -1.53 -4.57
C GLY A 83 -10.25 -2.99 -4.98
N ASN A 84 -9.02 -3.30 -5.46
CA ASN A 84 -8.69 -4.66 -5.93
C ASN A 84 -8.43 -5.66 -4.78
N HIS A 85 -8.06 -5.18 -3.59
CA HIS A 85 -7.89 -6.00 -2.40
C HIS A 85 -9.21 -6.28 -1.68
N ASP A 86 -10.22 -5.46 -1.88
CA ASP A 86 -11.51 -5.57 -1.21
C ASP A 86 -12.35 -6.75 -1.72
N GLY A 87 -13.25 -7.23 -0.87
CA GLY A 87 -14.27 -8.20 -1.23
C GLY A 87 -15.60 -7.52 -1.58
N PRO A 88 -15.90 -7.19 -2.87
CA PRO A 88 -17.05 -6.36 -3.25
C PRO A 88 -18.38 -6.87 -2.68
N GLY A 89 -18.61 -8.19 -2.73
CA GLY A 89 -19.83 -8.79 -2.18
C GLY A 89 -19.96 -8.64 -0.66
N ARG A 90 -18.85 -8.64 0.08
CA ARG A 90 -18.85 -8.44 1.55
C ARG A 90 -19.04 -6.98 1.91
N MET A 91 -18.39 -6.06 1.16
CA MET A 91 -18.57 -4.62 1.33
C MET A 91 -19.98 -4.16 0.95
N ALA A 92 -20.66 -4.88 0.05
CA ALA A 92 -22.03 -4.60 -0.33
C ALA A 92 -23.06 -4.94 0.80
N LEU A 93 -22.61 -5.61 1.88
CA LEU A 93 -23.48 -5.91 3.00
C LEU A 93 -24.06 -4.63 3.59
N LEU A 94 -25.38 -4.56 3.68
CA LEU A 94 -26.12 -3.42 4.22
C LEU A 94 -25.95 -2.09 3.45
N LYS A 95 -25.32 -2.06 2.26
CA LYS A 95 -25.07 -0.82 1.51
C LYS A 95 -26.33 0.03 1.30
N ASN A 96 -27.47 -0.64 1.00
CA ASN A 96 -28.74 0.06 0.77
C ASN A 96 -29.33 0.68 2.06
N ALA A 97 -29.15 0.01 3.20
CA ALA A 97 -29.57 0.56 4.50
C ALA A 97 -28.67 1.71 4.94
N LEU A 98 -27.37 1.57 4.78
CA LEU A 98 -26.38 2.59 5.16
C LEU A 98 -26.44 3.84 4.29
N ARG A 99 -26.91 3.74 3.04
CA ARG A 99 -27.11 4.89 2.15
C ARG A 99 -28.02 5.95 2.77
N HIS A 100 -29.08 5.54 3.47
CA HIS A 100 -29.98 6.46 4.18
C HIS A 100 -29.33 7.18 5.35
N SER A 101 -28.25 6.60 5.91
CA SER A 101 -27.47 7.21 6.99
C SER A 101 -26.32 8.09 6.47
N GLY A 102 -26.12 8.18 5.16
CA GLY A 102 -25.06 8.99 4.56
C GLY A 102 -23.78 8.24 4.25
N VAL A 103 -23.78 6.88 4.25
CA VAL A 103 -22.67 6.06 3.76
C VAL A 103 -23.03 5.47 2.40
N TYR A 104 -22.21 5.76 1.42
CA TYR A 104 -22.40 5.38 0.02
C TYR A 104 -21.31 4.40 -0.38
N PHE A 105 -21.63 3.12 -0.41
CA PHE A 105 -20.76 2.08 -0.92
C PHE A 105 -20.96 1.85 -2.40
N ALA A 106 -19.89 1.91 -3.20
CA ALA A 106 -19.87 1.46 -4.57
C ALA A 106 -18.96 0.23 -4.71
N THR A 107 -19.58 -0.88 -5.03
CA THR A 107 -18.94 -2.20 -5.11
C THR A 107 -19.13 -2.89 -6.45
N GLN A 108 -19.96 -2.30 -7.32
CA GLN A 108 -20.27 -2.77 -8.67
C GLN A 108 -20.19 -1.58 -9.65
N LEU A 109 -19.82 -1.83 -10.89
CA LEU A 109 -19.73 -0.77 -11.93
C LEU A 109 -21.03 -0.01 -12.12
N SER A 110 -22.18 -0.66 -11.95
CA SER A 110 -23.50 -0.02 -12.00
C SER A 110 -23.70 1.06 -10.92
N ASP A 111 -22.96 1.01 -9.81
CA ASP A 111 -23.10 2.00 -8.74
C ASP A 111 -22.61 3.40 -9.20
N ALA A 112 -21.66 3.48 -10.15
CA ALA A 112 -21.17 4.71 -10.72
C ALA A 112 -22.27 5.51 -11.45
N PHE A 113 -23.31 4.84 -11.95
CA PHE A 113 -24.45 5.45 -12.64
C PHE A 113 -25.52 5.99 -11.69
N SER A 114 -25.27 5.92 -10.38
CA SER A 114 -26.12 6.50 -9.33
C SER A 114 -25.32 7.47 -8.48
N PRO A 115 -24.90 8.63 -9.04
CA PRO A 115 -24.00 9.55 -8.37
C PRO A 115 -24.56 10.06 -7.04
N VAL A 116 -23.68 10.41 -6.12
CA VAL A 116 -24.02 11.04 -4.85
C VAL A 116 -24.04 12.54 -5.01
N LEU A 117 -25.19 13.16 -4.77
CA LEU A 117 -25.31 14.61 -4.81
C LEU A 117 -25.06 15.20 -3.41
N LEU A 118 -24.13 16.13 -3.32
CA LEU A 118 -23.90 16.98 -2.16
C LEU A 118 -24.37 18.39 -2.48
N GLU A 119 -25.16 18.96 -1.58
CA GLU A 119 -25.64 20.34 -1.70
C GLU A 119 -25.37 21.07 -0.40
N GLU A 120 -24.72 22.23 -0.48
CA GLU A 120 -24.44 23.08 0.65
C GLU A 120 -24.34 24.55 0.22
N LYS A 121 -25.07 25.43 0.86
CA LYS A 121 -25.01 26.91 0.64
C LYS A 121 -25.16 27.33 -0.84
N GLY A 122 -26.03 26.65 -1.59
CA GLY A 122 -26.27 26.95 -3.00
C GLY A 122 -25.20 26.40 -3.96
N GLN A 123 -24.26 25.66 -3.49
CA GLN A 123 -23.30 24.88 -4.29
C GLN A 123 -23.77 23.44 -4.39
N ALA A 124 -23.52 22.80 -5.54
CA ALA A 124 -23.77 21.39 -5.77
C ALA A 124 -22.52 20.67 -6.26
N LEU A 125 -22.33 19.43 -5.85
CA LEU A 125 -21.23 18.56 -6.28
C LEU A 125 -21.77 17.14 -6.47
N GLN A 126 -21.64 16.61 -7.68
CA GLN A 126 -21.94 15.22 -8.00
C GLN A 126 -20.67 14.37 -7.85
N ILE A 127 -20.76 13.29 -7.08
CA ILE A 127 -19.68 12.31 -6.91
C ILE A 127 -20.08 11.03 -7.64
N PHE A 128 -19.25 10.60 -8.60
CA PHE A 128 -19.39 9.36 -9.37
C PHE A 128 -18.46 8.30 -8.77
N PRO A 129 -18.99 7.35 -7.99
CA PRO A 129 -18.18 6.34 -7.32
C PRO A 129 -17.96 5.13 -8.24
N LEU A 130 -16.82 5.05 -8.91
CA LEU A 130 -16.45 3.97 -9.83
C LEU A 130 -15.46 3.03 -9.14
N PRO A 131 -15.89 1.82 -8.69
CA PRO A 131 -15.01 0.87 -8.02
C PRO A 131 -13.97 0.28 -8.98
N TYR A 132 -12.98 -0.40 -8.42
CA TYR A 132 -12.01 -1.16 -9.20
C TYR A 132 -12.70 -2.19 -10.11
N PHE A 133 -12.15 -2.36 -11.30
CA PHE A 133 -12.49 -3.41 -12.25
C PHE A 133 -11.27 -3.78 -13.08
N ASP A 134 -11.18 -5.03 -13.45
CA ASP A 134 -10.27 -5.50 -14.47
C ASP A 134 -10.91 -5.44 -15.87
N ALA A 135 -10.10 -5.65 -16.92
CA ALA A 135 -10.59 -5.60 -18.28
C ALA A 135 -11.68 -6.65 -18.60
N ALA A 136 -11.71 -7.79 -17.88
CA ALA A 136 -12.73 -8.82 -18.10
C ALA A 136 -14.08 -8.36 -17.55
N LEU A 137 -14.13 -7.87 -16.31
CA LEU A 137 -15.32 -7.30 -15.72
C LEU A 137 -15.82 -6.07 -16.49
N GLY A 138 -14.89 -5.23 -16.98
CA GLY A 138 -15.23 -4.07 -17.80
C GLY A 138 -15.95 -4.48 -19.11
N ARG A 139 -15.42 -5.45 -19.86
CA ARG A 139 -16.05 -5.97 -21.08
C ARG A 139 -17.43 -6.58 -20.81
N GLU A 140 -17.52 -7.42 -19.79
CA GLU A 140 -18.78 -8.05 -19.39
C GLU A 140 -19.86 -6.99 -19.08
N PHE A 141 -19.54 -6.01 -18.26
CA PHE A 141 -20.47 -4.94 -17.90
C PHE A 141 -20.90 -4.06 -19.08
N LEU A 142 -19.94 -3.76 -19.97
CA LEU A 142 -20.19 -2.91 -21.14
C LEU A 142 -20.86 -3.66 -22.28
N GLY A 143 -20.79 -5.00 -22.28
CA GLY A 143 -21.31 -5.88 -23.33
C GLY A 143 -20.47 -5.80 -24.61
N ASP A 144 -19.17 -5.52 -24.52
CA ASP A 144 -18.27 -5.37 -25.67
C ASP A 144 -16.95 -6.13 -25.49
N GLU A 145 -16.88 -7.28 -26.11
CA GLU A 145 -15.70 -8.16 -26.10
C GLU A 145 -14.52 -7.63 -26.98
N SER A 146 -14.75 -6.58 -27.75
CA SER A 146 -13.72 -5.98 -28.59
C SER A 146 -12.75 -5.05 -27.83
N LEU A 147 -13.14 -4.58 -26.64
CA LEU A 147 -12.34 -3.67 -25.82
C LEU A 147 -11.02 -4.32 -25.38
N ARG A 148 -9.93 -3.59 -25.48
CA ARG A 148 -8.59 -4.07 -25.12
C ARG A 148 -8.03 -3.28 -23.94
N GLY A 149 -7.87 -4.00 -22.80
CA GLY A 149 -7.33 -3.42 -21.56
C GLY A 149 -8.33 -2.56 -20.76
N GLU A 150 -7.90 -2.16 -19.58
CA GLU A 150 -8.72 -1.34 -18.66
C GLU A 150 -8.94 0.07 -19.18
N GLY A 151 -7.96 0.64 -19.90
CA GLY A 151 -8.06 1.98 -20.48
C GLY A 151 -9.23 2.12 -21.45
N ALA A 152 -9.43 1.16 -22.37
CA ALA A 152 -10.55 1.18 -23.31
C ALA A 152 -11.91 1.00 -22.63
N CYS A 153 -11.97 0.16 -21.59
CA CYS A 153 -13.16 -0.01 -20.77
C CYS A 153 -13.46 1.28 -19.97
N MET A 154 -12.44 1.90 -19.40
CA MET A 154 -12.58 3.18 -18.68
C MET A 154 -13.10 4.28 -19.59
N GLU A 155 -12.56 4.43 -20.79
CA GLU A 155 -13.00 5.42 -21.76
C GLU A 155 -14.52 5.31 -22.02
N LEU A 156 -15.00 4.12 -22.38
CA LEU A 156 -16.41 3.89 -22.67
C LEU A 156 -17.30 4.06 -21.41
N LEU A 157 -16.80 3.68 -20.20
CA LEU A 157 -17.50 3.92 -18.96
C LEU A 157 -17.67 5.42 -18.71
N LEU A 158 -16.61 6.22 -18.84
CA LEU A 158 -16.64 7.65 -18.61
C LEU A 158 -17.52 8.36 -19.65
N GLU A 159 -17.48 7.93 -20.93
CA GLU A 159 -18.40 8.44 -21.97
C GLU A 159 -19.87 8.21 -21.60
N ARG A 160 -20.21 7.09 -20.96
CA ARG A 160 -21.56 6.81 -20.48
C ARG A 160 -21.94 7.59 -19.21
N LEU A 161 -20.96 8.02 -18.40
CA LEU A 161 -21.22 8.82 -17.19
C LEU A 161 -21.42 10.30 -17.47
N VAL A 162 -20.70 10.88 -18.44
CA VAL A 162 -20.76 12.32 -18.78
C VAL A 162 -22.20 12.81 -19.06
N PRO A 163 -23.09 12.07 -19.77
CA PRO A 163 -24.48 12.47 -19.96
C PRO A 163 -25.32 12.60 -18.67
N LEU A 164 -24.82 12.05 -17.55
CA LEU A 164 -25.48 12.15 -16.24
C LEU A 164 -25.08 13.40 -15.45
N PHE A 165 -24.20 14.22 -16.00
CA PHE A 165 -23.76 15.47 -15.38
C PHE A 165 -24.90 16.44 -15.20
N GLN A 166 -25.10 16.89 -13.97
CA GLN A 166 -26.11 17.86 -13.62
C GLN A 166 -25.60 19.28 -13.90
N PRO A 167 -26.27 20.08 -14.75
CA PRO A 167 -25.86 21.44 -15.02
C PRO A 167 -25.75 22.29 -13.75
N GLY A 168 -24.65 23.01 -13.60
CA GLY A 168 -24.39 23.88 -12.45
C GLY A 168 -23.82 23.17 -11.20
N ALA A 169 -23.68 21.86 -11.24
CA ALA A 169 -22.93 21.12 -10.23
C ALA A 169 -21.46 20.94 -10.65
N GLY A 170 -20.55 20.78 -9.69
CA GLY A 170 -19.23 20.22 -9.94
C GLY A 170 -19.30 18.70 -10.11
N HIS A 171 -18.32 18.12 -10.81
CA HIS A 171 -18.29 16.69 -11.12
C HIS A 171 -17.01 16.07 -10.62
N LEU A 172 -17.12 15.16 -9.65
CA LEU A 172 -16.02 14.45 -9.02
C LEU A 172 -16.13 12.95 -9.31
N LEU A 173 -15.06 12.36 -9.83
CA LEU A 173 -14.93 10.90 -9.94
C LEU A 173 -14.15 10.38 -8.74
N VAL A 174 -14.60 9.28 -8.14
CA VAL A 174 -13.80 8.46 -7.22
C VAL A 174 -13.50 7.17 -7.93
N SER A 175 -12.23 6.82 -8.12
CA SER A 175 -11.86 5.60 -8.84
C SER A 175 -10.62 4.95 -8.24
N HIS A 176 -10.46 3.66 -8.50
CA HIS A 176 -9.32 2.86 -8.04
C HIS A 176 -8.71 2.17 -9.26
N CYS A 177 -7.65 2.76 -9.81
CA CYS A 177 -7.03 2.28 -11.05
C CYS A 177 -5.59 2.76 -11.16
N PHE A 178 -4.81 2.13 -12.05
CA PHE A 178 -3.45 2.54 -12.38
C PHE A 178 -3.44 3.54 -13.54
N ALA A 179 -3.11 4.78 -13.28
CA ALA A 179 -2.98 5.81 -14.30
C ALA A 179 -1.61 5.73 -14.99
N ALA A 180 -1.62 5.79 -16.33
CA ALA A 180 -0.38 5.71 -17.12
C ALA A 180 0.62 6.81 -16.73
N GLY A 181 1.88 6.42 -16.56
CA GLY A 181 2.98 7.31 -16.17
C GLY A 181 3.12 7.58 -14.68
N ALA A 182 2.27 6.98 -13.83
CA ALA A 182 2.41 7.07 -12.38
C ALA A 182 3.52 6.13 -11.86
N GLN A 183 4.07 6.46 -10.69
CA GLN A 183 5.14 5.69 -10.02
C GLN A 183 4.54 4.69 -9.03
N THR A 184 5.10 3.48 -9.01
CA THR A 184 4.72 2.39 -8.11
C THR A 184 5.72 2.21 -6.99
N SER A 185 5.32 1.50 -5.93
CA SER A 185 6.18 0.97 -4.87
C SER A 185 6.05 -0.56 -4.75
N ASP A 186 6.96 -1.21 -4.02
CA ASP A 186 6.99 -2.68 -3.86
C ASP A 186 5.77 -3.24 -3.13
N SER A 187 5.06 -2.40 -2.39
CA SER A 187 3.87 -2.80 -1.64
C SER A 187 2.61 -2.95 -2.49
N GLU A 188 2.62 -2.41 -3.71
CA GLU A 188 1.52 -2.47 -4.66
C GLU A 188 1.61 -3.76 -5.48
N SER A 189 0.48 -4.38 -5.73
CA SER A 189 0.44 -5.63 -6.49
C SER A 189 0.93 -5.41 -7.93
N ALA A 190 2.07 -5.99 -8.27
CA ALA A 190 2.67 -5.94 -9.60
C ALA A 190 1.88 -6.77 -10.65
N THR A 191 0.58 -6.55 -10.78
CA THR A 191 -0.28 -7.29 -11.71
C THR A 191 -0.23 -6.72 -13.13
N PHE A 192 0.80 -5.93 -13.46
CA PHE A 192 0.92 -5.27 -14.76
C PHE A 192 1.83 -6.02 -15.73
N VAL A 193 1.37 -7.16 -16.21
CA VAL A 193 2.03 -7.81 -17.36
C VAL A 193 1.57 -7.10 -18.64
N GLY A 194 2.48 -6.37 -19.29
CA GLY A 194 2.29 -5.86 -20.65
C GLY A 194 1.50 -4.54 -20.81
N GLY A 195 1.30 -3.74 -19.75
CA GLY A 195 0.69 -2.39 -19.87
C GLY A 195 -0.82 -2.36 -20.14
N SER A 196 -1.51 -3.50 -20.14
CA SER A 196 -2.95 -3.59 -20.43
C SER A 196 -3.85 -3.04 -19.31
N GLY A 197 -3.30 -2.89 -18.09
CA GLY A 197 -4.00 -2.37 -16.92
C GLY A 197 -3.90 -0.84 -16.73
N GLN A 198 -3.34 -0.11 -17.69
CA GLN A 198 -3.12 1.34 -17.54
C GLN A 198 -4.26 2.15 -18.11
N VAL A 199 -4.68 3.18 -17.33
CA VAL A 199 -5.70 4.16 -17.71
C VAL A 199 -5.04 5.47 -18.13
N PRO A 200 -5.27 5.98 -19.36
CA PRO A 200 -4.74 7.26 -19.78
C PRO A 200 -5.33 8.42 -18.93
N PRO A 201 -4.51 9.26 -18.27
CA PRO A 201 -5.02 10.36 -17.44
C PRO A 201 -5.82 11.42 -18.20
N ALA A 202 -5.67 11.49 -19.53
CA ALA A 202 -6.45 12.38 -20.39
C ALA A 202 -7.96 12.08 -20.33
N LEU A 203 -8.36 10.84 -20.02
CA LEU A 203 -9.76 10.44 -19.86
C LEU A 203 -10.45 11.15 -18.69
N PHE A 204 -9.68 11.68 -17.74
CA PHE A 204 -10.21 12.37 -16.57
C PHE A 204 -10.62 13.84 -16.84
N ALA A 205 -10.34 14.35 -18.04
CA ALA A 205 -10.59 15.75 -18.41
C ALA A 205 -12.02 16.26 -18.19
N PRO A 206 -13.09 15.47 -18.35
CA PRO A 206 -14.46 15.93 -18.11
C PRO A 206 -14.79 16.28 -16.65
N PHE A 207 -14.01 15.78 -15.68
CA PHE A 207 -14.25 15.96 -14.25
C PHE A 207 -13.47 17.15 -13.70
N ASP A 208 -14.01 17.80 -12.66
CA ASP A 208 -13.31 18.87 -11.93
C ASP A 208 -12.21 18.31 -11.02
N TYR A 209 -12.41 17.09 -10.52
CA TYR A 209 -11.44 16.35 -9.72
C TYR A 209 -11.66 14.84 -9.82
N VAL A 210 -10.57 14.09 -9.85
CA VAL A 210 -10.62 12.62 -9.79
C VAL A 210 -9.83 12.14 -8.57
N ALA A 211 -10.55 11.62 -7.59
CA ALA A 211 -9.99 11.01 -6.38
C ALA A 211 -9.56 9.58 -6.69
N LEU A 212 -8.27 9.33 -6.72
CA LEU A 212 -7.67 8.05 -7.09
C LEU A 212 -7.11 7.32 -5.87
N GLY A 213 -7.31 6.01 -5.82
CA GLY A 213 -6.58 5.03 -5.03
C GLY A 213 -5.86 4.01 -5.90
N HIS A 214 -5.20 3.06 -5.30
CA HIS A 214 -4.37 2.00 -5.85
C HIS A 214 -2.86 2.22 -5.67
N LEU A 215 -2.38 3.45 -5.81
CA LEU A 215 -0.96 3.76 -5.61
C LEU A 215 -0.74 4.38 -4.23
N HIS A 216 0.23 3.83 -3.50
CA HIS A 216 0.50 4.19 -2.11
C HIS A 216 1.26 5.50 -1.95
N GLY A 217 1.92 5.99 -3.02
CA GLY A 217 2.56 7.31 -3.05
C GLY A 217 1.59 8.42 -3.46
N PRO A 218 1.45 9.53 -2.69
CA PRO A 218 0.63 10.66 -3.09
C PRO A 218 1.24 11.33 -4.33
N GLN A 219 0.52 11.31 -5.44
CA GLN A 219 0.99 11.83 -6.73
C GLN A 219 -0.15 12.26 -7.65
N LYS A 220 0.16 13.09 -8.64
CA LYS A 220 -0.79 13.53 -9.66
C LYS A 220 -0.92 12.50 -10.78
N ALA A 221 -2.10 12.40 -11.36
CA ALA A 221 -2.39 11.68 -12.59
C ALA A 221 -3.04 12.64 -13.61
N GLY A 222 -2.20 13.27 -14.42
CA GLY A 222 -2.61 14.37 -15.28
C GLY A 222 -3.04 15.63 -14.49
N GLU A 223 -3.93 16.42 -15.07
CA GLU A 223 -4.39 17.68 -14.45
C GLU A 223 -5.44 17.47 -13.35
N ARG A 224 -6.35 16.51 -13.57
CA ARG A 224 -7.55 16.30 -12.74
C ARG A 224 -7.38 15.17 -11.72
N GLY A 225 -6.58 14.15 -12.04
CA GLY A 225 -6.36 13.00 -11.18
C GLY A 225 -5.38 13.27 -10.04
N GLN A 226 -5.68 12.71 -8.87
CA GLN A 226 -4.84 12.79 -7.68
C GLN A 226 -4.94 11.49 -6.89
N TYR A 227 -3.81 10.83 -6.67
CA TYR A 227 -3.68 9.76 -5.69
C TYR A 227 -3.48 10.37 -4.31
N SER A 228 -4.26 9.94 -3.33
CA SER A 228 -4.03 10.34 -1.93
C SER A 228 -2.84 9.60 -1.33
N GLY A 229 -2.56 8.43 -1.86
CA GLY A 229 -1.65 7.48 -1.25
C GLY A 229 -2.24 6.78 -0.03
N SER A 230 -1.50 5.82 0.48
CA SER A 230 -1.85 5.12 1.72
C SER A 230 -1.56 5.99 2.95
N PRO A 231 -2.26 5.78 4.07
CA PRO A 231 -2.03 6.56 5.31
C PRO A 231 -0.74 6.18 6.04
N LEU A 232 -0.22 4.98 5.81
CA LEU A 232 1.01 4.44 6.39
C LEU A 232 1.92 3.89 5.29
N LYS A 233 3.19 3.72 5.59
CA LYS A 233 4.13 3.01 4.70
C LYS A 233 3.93 1.51 4.83
N TYR A 234 3.84 0.82 3.69
CA TYR A 234 3.58 -0.62 3.62
C TYR A 234 4.75 -1.44 3.07
N SER A 235 5.84 -0.76 2.71
CA SER A 235 7.12 -1.35 2.34
C SER A 235 8.28 -0.43 2.70
N VAL A 236 9.50 -0.95 2.69
CA VAL A 236 10.71 -0.17 3.03
C VAL A 236 11.08 0.80 1.91
N ASP A 237 10.77 0.50 0.66
CA ASP A 237 11.02 1.41 -0.47
C ASP A 237 10.17 2.70 -0.40
N GLU A 238 9.11 2.70 0.40
CA GLU A 238 8.30 3.88 0.70
C GLU A 238 8.94 4.81 1.76
N GLU A 239 10.14 4.51 2.26
CA GLU A 239 10.76 5.26 3.38
C GLU A 239 10.82 6.77 3.18
N HIS A 240 10.95 7.23 1.92
CA HIS A 240 11.00 8.65 1.59
C HIS A 240 9.63 9.27 1.26
N GLN A 241 8.57 8.47 1.21
CA GLN A 241 7.23 8.98 0.91
C GLN A 241 6.62 9.65 2.14
N LYS A 242 5.95 10.78 1.89
CA LYS A 242 5.11 11.44 2.90
C LYS A 242 3.71 10.83 2.82
N LYS A 243 3.23 10.28 3.93
CA LYS A 243 1.90 9.70 4.04
C LYS A 243 0.90 10.72 4.59
N GLY A 244 -0.38 10.60 4.18
CA GLY A 244 -1.40 11.53 4.62
C GLY A 244 -2.70 11.38 3.83
N TYR A 245 -3.41 12.48 3.69
CA TYR A 245 -4.66 12.58 2.94
C TYR A 245 -4.77 13.95 2.27
N PHE A 246 -5.73 14.12 1.34
CA PHE A 246 -6.02 15.42 0.75
C PHE A 246 -7.25 16.05 1.39
N GLN A 247 -7.14 17.33 1.75
CA GLN A 247 -8.25 18.22 2.00
C GLN A 247 -8.61 18.91 0.70
N LEU A 248 -9.89 18.83 0.33
CA LEU A 248 -10.45 19.41 -0.88
C LEU A 248 -11.42 20.53 -0.51
N GLU A 249 -11.43 21.61 -1.27
CA GLU A 249 -12.39 22.70 -1.14
C GLU A 249 -13.00 23.04 -2.48
N TRP A 250 -14.32 22.83 -2.58
CA TRP A 250 -15.13 23.22 -3.73
C TRP A 250 -15.77 24.58 -3.50
N ASP A 251 -15.45 25.57 -4.30
CA ASP A 251 -15.99 26.93 -4.20
C ASP A 251 -17.21 27.20 -5.11
N GLY A 252 -17.63 26.21 -5.90
CA GLY A 252 -18.67 26.29 -6.90
C GLY A 252 -18.15 26.44 -8.33
N ARG A 253 -16.84 26.54 -8.52
CA ARG A 253 -16.16 26.66 -9.83
C ARG A 253 -14.93 25.80 -9.94
N GLU A 254 -14.10 25.78 -8.89
CA GLU A 254 -12.82 25.08 -8.88
C GLU A 254 -12.67 24.24 -7.63
N MET A 255 -11.95 23.13 -7.78
CA MET A 255 -11.58 22.23 -6.68
C MET A 255 -10.15 22.52 -6.24
N ALA A 256 -10.00 23.26 -5.14
CA ALA A 256 -8.71 23.40 -4.47
C ALA A 256 -8.36 22.10 -3.74
N ARG A 257 -7.07 21.75 -3.71
CA ARG A 257 -6.55 20.54 -3.05
C ARG A 257 -5.30 20.84 -2.24
N GLN A 258 -5.27 20.38 -1.01
CA GLN A 258 -4.15 20.51 -0.11
C GLN A 258 -3.79 19.15 0.48
N PHE A 259 -2.52 18.73 0.34
CA PHE A 259 -2.03 17.54 1.01
C PHE A 259 -1.80 17.83 2.49
N VAL A 260 -2.33 16.98 3.36
CA VAL A 260 -2.15 17.05 4.81
C VAL A 260 -1.29 15.86 5.23
N PRO A 261 0.00 16.07 5.54
CA PRO A 261 0.87 15.00 5.97
C PRO A 261 0.47 14.51 7.37
N CYS A 262 0.59 13.20 7.57
CA CYS A 262 0.30 12.54 8.85
C CYS A 262 1.58 11.94 9.41
N ALA A 263 1.84 12.16 10.70
CA ALA A 263 2.90 11.46 11.41
C ALA A 263 2.39 10.06 11.81
N PRO A 264 3.15 8.99 11.55
CA PRO A 264 2.77 7.64 11.99
C PRO A 264 3.03 7.45 13.49
N LEU A 265 2.47 6.42 14.11
CA LEU A 265 2.86 5.96 15.45
C LEU A 265 4.29 5.43 15.42
N ARG A 266 4.59 4.56 14.46
CA ARG A 266 5.90 3.99 14.15
C ARG A 266 6.16 4.19 12.66
N ASP A 267 7.32 4.73 12.34
CA ASP A 267 7.71 4.93 10.94
C ASP A 267 8.34 3.67 10.34
N VAL A 268 8.40 3.59 9.01
CA VAL A 268 9.15 2.56 8.28
C VAL A 268 10.34 3.23 7.63
N ARG A 269 11.54 2.77 7.96
CA ARG A 269 12.78 3.38 7.45
C ARG A 269 13.95 2.38 7.38
N ARG A 270 14.91 2.71 6.54
CA ARG A 270 16.19 2.01 6.47
C ARG A 270 17.20 2.71 7.38
N VAL A 271 17.98 1.91 8.09
CA VAL A 271 19.08 2.40 8.92
C VAL A 271 20.37 1.73 8.46
N LYS A 272 21.39 2.53 8.15
CA LYS A 272 22.67 2.06 7.61
C LYS A 272 23.82 2.36 8.56
N GLY A 273 24.68 1.37 8.82
CA GLY A 273 25.84 1.55 9.66
C GLY A 273 26.59 0.27 9.96
N THR A 274 27.72 0.37 10.65
CA THR A 274 28.41 -0.82 11.17
C THR A 274 27.63 -1.43 12.34
N PHE A 275 27.73 -2.72 12.52
CA PHE A 275 27.06 -3.44 13.60
C PHE A 275 27.37 -2.83 14.97
N ALA A 276 28.66 -2.52 15.25
CA ALA A 276 29.08 -1.93 16.52
C ALA A 276 28.43 -0.57 16.77
N HIS A 277 28.37 0.30 15.75
CA HIS A 277 27.72 1.60 15.85
C HIS A 277 26.22 1.50 16.08
N LEU A 278 25.54 0.59 15.34
CA LEU A 278 24.10 0.39 15.48
C LEU A 278 23.73 -0.23 16.84
N LEU A 279 24.57 -1.10 17.37
CA LEU A 279 24.38 -1.66 18.70
C LEU A 279 24.48 -0.58 19.78
N GLU A 280 25.55 0.23 19.77
CA GLU A 280 25.75 1.33 20.69
C GLU A 280 24.63 2.38 20.61
N ALA A 281 24.23 2.78 19.40
CA ALA A 281 23.15 3.72 19.20
C ALA A 281 21.80 3.19 19.74
N GLY A 282 21.53 1.91 19.53
CA GLY A 282 20.34 1.24 20.06
C GLY A 282 20.31 1.14 21.57
N GLU A 283 21.47 0.86 22.20
CA GLU A 283 21.61 0.85 23.67
C GLU A 283 21.33 2.23 24.28
N GLN A 284 21.75 3.31 23.62
CA GLN A 284 21.52 4.67 24.09
C GLN A 284 20.07 5.11 23.88
N SER A 285 19.42 4.70 22.79
CA SER A 285 18.08 5.11 22.42
C SER A 285 17.38 4.01 21.63
N PRO A 286 16.63 3.11 22.28
CA PRO A 286 15.85 2.10 21.58
C PRO A 286 14.89 2.72 20.55
N VAL A 287 14.74 2.06 19.40
CA VAL A 287 13.99 2.57 18.25
C VAL A 287 12.74 1.72 18.05
N GLU A 288 11.57 2.33 18.26
CA GLU A 288 10.26 1.67 18.09
C GLU A 288 9.79 1.60 16.62
N ASP A 289 10.46 2.32 15.70
CA ASP A 289 10.13 2.28 14.28
C ASP A 289 10.34 0.87 13.68
N TYR A 290 9.65 0.60 12.59
CA TYR A 290 9.89 -0.55 11.73
C TYR A 290 11.15 -0.29 10.91
N VAL A 291 12.23 -1.00 11.20
CA VAL A 291 13.53 -0.75 10.58
C VAL A 291 14.03 -1.93 9.77
N GLU A 292 14.52 -1.63 8.58
CA GLU A 292 15.44 -2.49 7.83
C GLU A 292 16.85 -1.99 8.07
N ILE A 293 17.75 -2.86 8.55
CA ILE A 293 19.12 -2.50 8.84
C ILE A 293 20.02 -2.97 7.70
N GLU A 294 20.81 -2.04 7.14
CA GLU A 294 21.86 -2.32 6.16
C GLU A 294 23.21 -2.22 6.84
N LEU A 295 23.86 -3.37 7.06
CA LEU A 295 25.19 -3.42 7.68
C LEU A 295 26.27 -3.02 6.68
N THR A 296 27.20 -2.18 7.14
CA THR A 296 28.35 -1.73 6.34
C THR A 296 29.68 -2.38 6.79
N ASP A 297 29.59 -3.41 7.63
CA ASP A 297 30.75 -4.15 8.09
C ASP A 297 31.46 -4.84 6.91
N SER A 298 32.79 -4.90 6.96
CA SER A 298 33.61 -5.56 5.94
C SER A 298 33.65 -7.07 6.05
N ALA A 299 33.01 -7.67 7.06
CA ALA A 299 32.89 -9.09 7.28
C ALA A 299 31.48 -9.44 7.79
N PRO A 300 31.00 -10.67 7.56
CA PRO A 300 29.71 -11.13 8.08
C PRO A 300 29.64 -11.02 9.59
N VAL A 301 28.53 -10.49 10.11
CA VAL A 301 28.29 -10.42 11.55
C VAL A 301 27.37 -11.55 11.96
N LEU A 302 27.89 -12.45 12.79
CA LEU A 302 27.12 -13.59 13.26
C LEU A 302 25.97 -13.15 14.16
N LEU A 303 24.75 -13.70 13.87
CA LEU A 303 23.52 -13.45 14.63
C LEU A 303 23.18 -11.95 14.79
N ALA A 304 23.50 -11.15 13.77
CA ALA A 304 23.30 -9.71 13.81
C ALA A 304 21.86 -9.31 14.16
N ALA A 305 20.88 -9.94 13.54
CA ALA A 305 19.45 -9.65 13.79
C ALA A 305 19.05 -9.97 15.24
N GLU A 306 19.50 -11.10 15.79
CA GLU A 306 19.18 -11.51 17.17
C GLU A 306 19.80 -10.56 18.20
N ARG A 307 21.03 -10.10 17.94
CA ARG A 307 21.75 -9.20 18.82
C ARG A 307 21.23 -7.76 18.79
N LEU A 308 20.65 -7.32 17.66
CA LEU A 308 20.06 -5.99 17.50
C LEU A 308 18.61 -5.92 17.99
N ARG A 309 17.84 -7.01 17.96
CA ARG A 309 16.42 -7.04 18.36
C ARG A 309 16.09 -6.45 19.72
N PRO A 310 16.90 -6.59 20.78
CA PRO A 310 16.60 -5.96 22.06
C PRO A 310 16.48 -4.43 22.00
N PHE A 311 17.15 -3.80 21.03
CA PHE A 311 17.19 -2.35 20.84
C PHE A 311 16.35 -1.87 19.66
N TYR A 312 16.03 -2.77 18.75
CA TYR A 312 15.17 -2.55 17.58
C TYR A 312 14.03 -3.58 17.59
N PRO A 313 13.05 -3.45 18.50
CA PRO A 313 12.00 -4.48 18.69
C PRO A 313 11.19 -4.73 17.43
N ASN A 314 11.08 -3.73 16.54
CA ASN A 314 10.40 -3.83 15.25
C ASN A 314 11.37 -3.98 14.07
N LEU A 315 12.53 -4.61 14.29
CA LEU A 315 13.46 -4.98 13.23
C LEU A 315 12.77 -5.89 12.20
N LEU A 316 12.72 -5.44 10.94
CA LEU A 316 12.13 -6.14 9.80
C LEU A 316 13.12 -7.13 9.20
N SER A 317 14.28 -6.62 8.78
CA SER A 317 15.35 -7.41 8.16
C SER A 317 16.71 -6.80 8.45
N VAL A 318 17.75 -7.61 8.32
CA VAL A 318 19.16 -7.17 8.32
C VAL A 318 19.75 -7.54 6.98
N LEU A 319 20.09 -6.54 6.19
CA LEU A 319 20.75 -6.70 4.92
C LEU A 319 22.26 -6.61 5.12
N ASN A 320 22.97 -7.54 4.51
CA ASN A 320 24.42 -7.49 4.43
C ASN A 320 24.79 -7.46 2.93
N PRO A 321 25.27 -6.34 2.37
CA PRO A 321 25.60 -6.20 0.96
C PRO A 321 26.57 -7.28 0.46
N TRP A 322 27.40 -7.78 1.33
CA TRP A 322 28.31 -8.89 1.07
C TRP A 322 27.63 -10.15 0.53
N MET A 323 26.41 -10.43 0.97
CA MET A 323 25.69 -11.64 0.58
C MET A 323 25.00 -11.52 -0.79
N GLY A 324 24.84 -10.31 -1.32
CA GLY A 324 24.14 -10.06 -2.57
C GLY A 324 24.99 -10.18 -3.84
N GLU A 325 26.29 -9.93 -3.76
CA GLU A 325 27.21 -10.00 -4.93
C GLU A 325 27.79 -11.42 -5.16
N SER A 326 27.65 -12.32 -4.18
CA SER A 326 28.41 -13.57 -4.13
C SER A 326 27.78 -14.77 -4.82
N LEU A 327 26.50 -14.79 -5.14
CA LEU A 327 25.84 -15.99 -5.73
C LEU A 327 25.10 -15.63 -7.03
N THR A 328 25.83 -15.26 -8.07
CA THR A 328 25.25 -15.32 -9.43
C THR A 328 24.99 -16.79 -9.80
N GLY A 329 23.82 -17.09 -10.38
CA GLY A 329 23.40 -18.46 -10.69
C GLY A 329 24.37 -19.26 -11.56
N GLU A 330 25.30 -18.61 -12.26
CA GLU A 330 26.39 -19.24 -13.03
C GLU A 330 27.44 -19.91 -12.13
N ARG A 331 27.80 -19.30 -10.99
CA ARG A 331 28.77 -19.88 -10.03
C ARG A 331 28.16 -21.00 -9.21
N ALA A 332 26.90 -20.86 -8.79
CA ALA A 332 26.18 -21.96 -8.14
C ALA A 332 26.07 -23.19 -9.04
N ALA A 333 25.95 -23.00 -10.35
CA ALA A 333 25.97 -24.10 -11.32
C ALA A 333 27.35 -24.76 -11.47
N GLN A 334 28.46 -24.02 -11.30
CA GLN A 334 29.83 -24.54 -11.35
C GLN A 334 30.21 -25.37 -10.11
N LEU A 335 29.58 -25.12 -8.95
CA LEU A 335 29.78 -25.87 -7.72
C LEU A 335 28.91 -27.14 -7.65
N LYS A 336 27.95 -27.27 -8.54
CA LYS A 336 27.05 -28.42 -8.58
C LYS A 336 27.78 -29.68 -9.01
N GLY A 337 27.96 -30.61 -8.09
CA GLY A 337 28.67 -31.89 -8.34
C GLY A 337 30.17 -31.91 -7.86
N GLN A 338 30.62 -30.87 -7.18
CA GLN A 338 31.90 -30.87 -6.48
C GLN A 338 31.76 -31.47 -5.07
N ASP A 339 32.85 -31.88 -4.47
CA ASP A 339 32.85 -32.37 -3.10
C ASP A 339 32.58 -31.27 -2.09
N GLU A 340 32.09 -31.65 -0.92
CA GLU A 340 31.65 -30.73 0.13
C GLU A 340 32.78 -29.81 0.63
N ALA A 341 34.02 -30.32 0.68
CA ALA A 341 35.18 -29.55 1.12
C ALA A 341 35.53 -28.44 0.12
N THR A 342 35.41 -28.73 -1.18
CA THR A 342 35.59 -27.74 -2.26
C THR A 342 34.48 -26.66 -2.22
N VAL A 343 33.23 -27.06 -1.97
CA VAL A 343 32.12 -26.13 -1.80
C VAL A 343 32.33 -25.26 -0.56
N PHE A 344 32.74 -25.83 0.55
CA PHE A 344 33.03 -25.07 1.77
C PHE A 344 34.20 -24.09 1.58
N ALA A 345 35.28 -24.50 0.93
CA ALA A 345 36.39 -23.60 0.63
C ALA A 345 35.96 -22.44 -0.31
N ALA A 346 35.16 -22.73 -1.31
CA ALA A 346 34.61 -21.70 -2.18
C ALA A 346 33.69 -20.73 -1.39
N PHE A 347 32.86 -21.23 -0.50
CA PHE A 347 32.02 -20.46 0.39
C PHE A 347 32.81 -19.51 1.29
N LEU A 348 33.83 -20.03 1.99
CA LEU A 348 34.68 -19.19 2.86
C LEU A 348 35.42 -18.11 2.08
N ARG A 349 35.95 -18.46 0.91
CA ARG A 349 36.64 -17.51 0.04
C ARG A 349 35.66 -16.40 -0.44
N GLU A 350 34.47 -16.79 -0.80
CA GLU A 350 33.48 -15.87 -1.39
C GLU A 350 32.74 -15.04 -0.33
N VAL A 351 32.38 -15.65 0.80
CA VAL A 351 31.58 -14.99 1.86
C VAL A 351 32.47 -14.33 2.92
N CYS A 352 33.60 -14.93 3.26
CA CYS A 352 34.50 -14.43 4.32
C CYS A 352 35.76 -13.75 3.77
N GLY A 353 36.01 -13.82 2.44
CA GLY A 353 37.20 -13.28 1.81
C GLY A 353 38.50 -13.97 2.27
N THR A 354 38.40 -15.17 2.87
CA THR A 354 39.56 -15.92 3.46
C THR A 354 39.59 -17.33 2.88
N GLU A 355 40.79 -17.88 2.74
CA GLU A 355 40.95 -19.32 2.50
C GLU A 355 40.75 -20.06 3.81
N PRO A 356 40.14 -21.28 3.81
CA PRO A 356 39.99 -22.07 5.02
C PRO A 356 41.35 -22.46 5.58
N ASP A 357 41.55 -22.17 6.84
CA ASP A 357 42.73 -22.61 7.53
C ASP A 357 42.63 -24.11 7.94
N PRO A 358 43.70 -24.73 8.42
CA PRO A 358 43.67 -26.14 8.82
C PRO A 358 42.68 -26.46 9.95
N GLN A 359 42.31 -25.47 10.80
CA GLN A 359 41.33 -25.66 11.87
C GLN A 359 39.89 -25.59 11.30
N ASP A 360 39.63 -24.70 10.36
CA ASP A 360 38.35 -24.61 9.63
C ASP A 360 38.06 -25.93 8.88
N GLN A 361 39.09 -26.48 8.21
CA GLN A 361 38.95 -27.72 7.46
C GLN A 361 38.69 -28.92 8.40
N ALA A 362 39.42 -29.00 9.52
CA ALA A 362 39.24 -30.08 10.49
C ALA A 362 37.82 -30.01 11.14
N LEU A 363 37.37 -28.82 11.53
CA LEU A 363 36.05 -28.62 12.11
C LEU A 363 34.93 -28.97 11.11
N PHE A 364 35.10 -28.56 9.85
CA PHE A 364 34.13 -28.87 8.79
C PHE A 364 34.05 -30.39 8.55
N GLN A 365 35.18 -31.09 8.54
CA GLN A 365 35.21 -32.52 8.37
C GLN A 365 34.52 -33.25 9.53
N GLU A 366 34.78 -32.82 10.79
CA GLU A 366 34.13 -33.38 11.99
C GLU A 366 32.59 -33.23 11.93
N VAL A 367 32.09 -32.06 11.45
CA VAL A 367 30.65 -31.83 11.26
C VAL A 367 30.07 -32.73 10.18
N LEU A 368 30.76 -32.92 9.05
CA LEU A 368 30.31 -33.83 7.98
C LEU A 368 30.23 -35.29 8.47
N GLU A 369 31.23 -35.77 9.21
CA GLU A 369 31.24 -37.12 9.78
C GLU A 369 30.05 -37.30 10.74
N SER A 370 29.79 -36.32 11.62
CA SER A 370 28.65 -36.35 12.55
C SER A 370 27.29 -36.38 11.88
N LEU A 371 27.16 -35.71 10.74
CA LEU A 371 25.90 -35.69 9.95
C LEU A 371 25.71 -37.01 9.17
N GLY A 372 26.81 -37.64 8.71
CA GLY A 372 26.79 -38.96 8.06
C GLY A 372 26.32 -40.08 8.99
N GLU A 373 26.78 -40.07 10.23
CA GLU A 373 26.34 -41.05 11.24
C GLU A 373 24.86 -40.90 11.65
N SER A 374 24.28 -39.71 11.52
CA SER A 374 22.89 -39.46 11.86
C SER A 374 21.89 -39.92 10.79
N GLN A 375 22.36 -40.29 9.59
CA GLN A 375 21.51 -40.77 8.48
C GLN A 375 21.46 -42.30 8.37
N GLU A 376 22.28 -43.03 9.12
CA GLU A 376 22.30 -44.50 9.14
C GLU A 376 21.57 -45.10 10.33
N THR A 377 20.87 -44.33 11.15
CA THR A 377 20.04 -44.78 12.26
C THR A 377 18.57 -44.41 12.00
#